data_200bef17fe210548c80dfc59099a9c3b
#
_entry.id   200bef17fe210548c80dfc59099a9c3b
#
_cell.length_a   1.000
_cell.length_b   1.000
_cell.length_c   1.000
_cell.angle_alpha   90.00
_cell.angle_beta   90.00
_cell.angle_gamma   90.00
#
_symmetry.space_group_name_H-M   'P 1'
#
loop_
_entity.id
_entity.type
_entity.pdbx_description
1 polymer ?
#
loop_
_entity_poly.entity_id
_entity_poly.type
_entity_poly.pdbx_seq_one_letter_code
_entity_poly.pdbx_strand_id
1 'polypeptide(L)'
;MCGVTQTWQVEPSGPLRGDITVRGSKNAVTKHMVAAMLGHGPSVIRNAPEVGDVDITAAMLESVGFHVDRDGGEITITPGDEVRPKVPEAFTGLNRIPILMLGPLLHRAGEAFVPLVGGDPIGRRPVDFHVEALKALGAEIEHGPTGITARASRLRGARITLPYPSVGATETVLLSAVLADGKTVLRNAATEPEVVELALFLQRMGANIELSPDRRIVIEGVEKLRGASTRLAGDRLEAFSYLVAGLITRGEVRVHGCPQDRLVTAITTLSRMGARFDITDEWITASAPDGLRSAAVHTDTHPGFMTDWQQPLMVLFTQADGMSVLHETVFENRLVYVPALQKMGCEIEVFSACLGGPACRFHDGNSAHSAVIRGVSKLQGAEVTLPDVRAGFSAVLAAAVADNPSTLHGVHHIDRGYHRPYEQFASLGLRLTRDETGADTES
;
A
#
# COMPACT_ATOMS: atom_id res chain seq x y z
N MET A 1 -12.02 -0.30 20.51
CA MET A 1 -11.69 1.14 20.59
C MET A 1 -12.84 1.87 19.94
N CYS A 2 -13.67 2.58 20.71
CA CYS A 2 -14.69 3.49 20.18
C CYS A 2 -13.99 4.55 19.34
N GLY A 3 -14.30 4.59 18.05
CA GLY A 3 -13.64 5.48 17.12
C GLY A 3 -14.11 6.92 17.33
N VAL A 4 -13.20 7.79 17.77
CA VAL A 4 -13.35 9.22 17.58
C VAL A 4 -13.50 9.46 16.09
N THR A 5 -14.63 10.00 15.68
CA THR A 5 -14.87 10.36 14.27
C THR A 5 -14.08 11.65 14.01
N GLN A 6 -12.86 11.50 13.50
CA GLN A 6 -12.05 12.66 13.13
C GLN A 6 -12.51 13.22 11.78
N THR A 7 -12.64 14.53 11.71
CA THR A 7 -13.05 15.27 10.52
C THR A 7 -12.01 16.34 10.21
N TRP A 8 -11.68 16.53 8.95
CA TRP A 8 -10.89 17.67 8.50
C TRP A 8 -11.77 18.69 7.79
N GLN A 9 -11.63 19.96 8.19
CA GLN A 9 -12.06 21.09 7.39
C GLN A 9 -10.87 21.55 6.54
N VAL A 10 -11.03 21.55 5.23
CA VAL A 10 -9.99 21.96 4.29
C VAL A 10 -10.46 23.19 3.55
N GLU A 11 -9.71 24.29 3.67
CA GLU A 11 -9.98 25.52 2.95
C GLU A 11 -9.22 25.57 1.61
N PRO A 12 -9.79 26.23 0.59
CA PRO A 12 -9.06 26.54 -0.63
C PRO A 12 -7.70 27.15 -0.32
N SER A 13 -6.67 26.62 -0.93
CA SER A 13 -5.30 27.08 -0.68
C SER A 13 -4.64 27.54 -1.98
N GLY A 14 -3.70 28.43 -1.87
CA GLY A 14 -2.83 28.80 -2.98
C GLY A 14 -1.86 27.67 -3.33
N PRO A 15 -0.85 27.95 -4.16
CA PRO A 15 0.16 26.98 -4.52
C PRO A 15 0.84 26.38 -3.30
N LEU A 16 0.77 25.07 -3.13
CA LEU A 16 1.48 24.35 -2.07
C LEU A 16 2.98 24.36 -2.36
N ARG A 17 3.79 24.72 -1.37
CA ARG A 17 5.24 24.83 -1.52
C ARG A 17 5.94 24.37 -0.25
N GLY A 18 7.09 23.75 -0.42
CA GLY A 18 7.93 23.31 0.70
C GLY A 18 8.56 21.96 0.49
N ASP A 19 9.11 21.44 1.57
CA ASP A 19 9.87 20.20 1.60
C ASP A 19 9.11 19.14 2.38
N ILE A 20 9.01 17.94 1.81
CA ILE A 20 8.42 16.76 2.44
C ILE A 20 9.46 15.66 2.47
N THR A 21 9.64 15.04 3.62
CA THR A 21 10.47 13.83 3.75
C THR A 21 9.57 12.61 3.90
N VAL A 22 9.52 11.77 2.87
CA VAL A 22 8.78 10.51 2.95
C VAL A 22 9.55 9.49 3.79
N ARG A 23 8.83 8.83 4.68
CA ARG A 23 9.36 7.71 5.46
C ARG A 23 9.32 6.42 4.67
N GLY A 24 9.80 5.33 5.27
CA GLY A 24 9.78 4.01 4.66
C GLY A 24 8.38 3.55 4.27
N SER A 25 8.31 2.74 3.22
CA SER A 25 7.04 2.29 2.67
C SER A 25 6.18 1.54 3.69
N LYS A 26 4.93 1.99 3.84
CA LYS A 26 3.89 1.25 4.59
C LYS A 26 3.78 -0.19 4.12
N ASN A 27 3.84 -0.39 2.80
CA ASN A 27 3.73 -1.71 2.20
C ASN A 27 4.97 -2.59 2.43
N ALA A 28 6.11 -2.04 2.77
CA ALA A 28 7.30 -2.79 3.15
C ALA A 28 7.36 -3.07 4.66
N VAL A 29 7.17 -2.06 5.51
CA VAL A 29 7.42 -2.17 6.95
C VAL A 29 6.68 -3.34 7.61
N THR A 30 5.39 -3.49 7.35
CA THR A 30 4.57 -4.54 7.96
C THR A 30 5.04 -5.95 7.58
N LYS A 31 5.55 -6.16 6.36
CA LYS A 31 6.08 -7.44 5.90
C LYS A 31 7.46 -7.73 6.48
N HIS A 32 8.29 -6.70 6.65
CA HIS A 32 9.56 -6.83 7.36
C HIS A 32 9.34 -7.19 8.84
N MET A 33 8.31 -6.60 9.48
CA MET A 33 7.90 -6.98 10.83
C MET A 33 7.51 -8.46 10.92
N VAL A 34 6.71 -8.96 9.96
CA VAL A 34 6.35 -10.39 9.89
C VAL A 34 7.58 -11.26 9.59
N ALA A 35 8.48 -10.84 8.70
CA ALA A 35 9.72 -11.57 8.39
C ALA A 35 10.64 -11.70 9.62
N ALA A 36 10.68 -10.68 10.49
CA ALA A 36 11.44 -10.73 11.74
C ALA A 36 11.04 -11.88 12.66
N MET A 37 9.79 -12.39 12.56
CA MET A 37 9.34 -13.58 13.30
C MET A 37 10.16 -14.83 12.99
N LEU A 38 10.80 -14.91 11.82
CA LEU A 38 11.61 -16.06 11.38
C LEU A 38 13.01 -16.08 12.01
N GLY A 39 13.51 -14.94 12.50
CA GLY A 39 14.84 -14.81 13.09
C GLY A 39 14.92 -15.34 14.52
N HIS A 40 16.09 -15.87 14.91
CA HIS A 40 16.39 -16.32 16.28
C HIS A 40 17.05 -15.25 17.16
N GLY A 41 17.01 -13.99 16.74
CA GLY A 41 17.53 -12.84 17.51
C GLY A 41 16.82 -11.56 17.08
N PRO A 42 17.13 -10.44 17.72
CA PRO A 42 16.49 -9.18 17.46
C PRO A 42 16.70 -8.72 16.00
N SER A 43 15.64 -8.22 15.38
CA SER A 43 15.69 -7.57 14.07
C SER A 43 15.35 -6.10 14.21
N VAL A 44 16.07 -5.24 13.49
CA VAL A 44 15.92 -3.79 13.55
C VAL A 44 15.52 -3.22 12.20
N ILE A 45 14.38 -2.56 12.16
CA ILE A 45 13.83 -1.92 10.96
C ILE A 45 13.89 -0.41 11.14
N ARG A 46 14.73 0.27 10.34
CA ARG A 46 14.90 1.72 10.38
C ARG A 46 14.11 2.43 9.31
N ASN A 47 13.88 3.73 9.54
CA ASN A 47 13.07 4.59 8.68
C ASN A 47 11.59 4.13 8.62
N ALA A 48 11.08 3.53 9.69
CA ALA A 48 9.70 3.10 9.76
C ALA A 48 8.74 4.31 9.78
N PRO A 49 7.60 4.25 9.06
CA PRO A 49 6.58 5.30 9.12
C PRO A 49 5.74 5.17 10.39
N GLU A 50 5.20 6.29 10.86
CA GLU A 50 4.17 6.32 11.90
C GLU A 50 2.80 6.21 11.23
N VAL A 51 2.29 4.99 11.06
CA VAL A 51 1.01 4.69 10.40
C VAL A 51 0.27 3.60 11.16
N GLY A 52 -1.06 3.66 11.18
CA GLY A 52 -1.89 2.74 11.97
C GLY A 52 -1.69 1.25 11.66
N ASP A 53 -1.33 0.88 10.43
CA ASP A 53 -1.04 -0.52 10.10
C ASP A 53 0.23 -1.06 10.80
N VAL A 54 1.17 -0.19 11.19
CA VAL A 54 2.33 -0.56 12.02
C VAL A 54 1.87 -0.88 13.44
N ASP A 55 0.98 -0.06 14.02
CA ASP A 55 0.43 -0.28 15.38
C ASP A 55 -0.31 -1.61 15.45
N ILE A 56 -1.19 -1.88 14.47
CA ILE A 56 -1.94 -3.13 14.38
C ILE A 56 -0.98 -4.32 14.23
N THR A 57 0.05 -4.21 13.40
CA THR A 57 1.02 -5.28 13.18
C THR A 57 1.86 -5.54 14.43
N ALA A 58 2.30 -4.50 15.14
CA ALA A 58 3.02 -4.63 16.40
C ALA A 58 2.19 -5.39 17.44
N ALA A 59 0.93 -4.99 17.63
CA ALA A 59 0.01 -5.66 18.56
C ALA A 59 -0.24 -7.14 18.17
N MET A 60 -0.31 -7.46 16.87
CA MET A 60 -0.42 -8.86 16.41
C MET A 60 0.84 -9.67 16.76
N LEU A 61 2.04 -9.13 16.53
CA LEU A 61 3.30 -9.80 16.87
C LEU A 61 3.41 -10.03 18.38
N GLU A 62 3.07 -9.04 19.19
CA GLU A 62 3.05 -9.15 20.66
C GLU A 62 2.05 -10.20 21.14
N SER A 63 0.89 -10.28 20.49
CA SER A 63 -0.15 -11.28 20.81
C SER A 63 0.34 -12.72 20.60
N VAL A 64 1.29 -12.94 19.70
CA VAL A 64 1.87 -14.27 19.42
C VAL A 64 3.24 -14.49 20.05
N GLY A 65 3.71 -13.59 20.94
CA GLY A 65 4.87 -13.81 21.80
C GLY A 65 6.17 -13.15 21.32
N PHE A 66 6.09 -12.10 20.52
CA PHE A 66 7.25 -11.26 20.19
C PHE A 66 7.21 -9.96 21.00
N HIS A 67 8.36 -9.36 21.25
CA HIS A 67 8.47 -8.03 21.83
C HIS A 67 8.73 -7.02 20.71
N VAL A 68 7.99 -5.91 20.70
CA VAL A 68 8.11 -4.87 19.69
C VAL A 68 8.38 -3.52 20.35
N ASP A 69 9.63 -3.05 20.25
CA ASP A 69 10.02 -1.73 20.71
C ASP A 69 10.05 -0.74 19.56
N ARG A 70 9.57 0.47 19.78
CA ARG A 70 9.52 1.53 18.76
C ARG A 70 10.07 2.83 19.30
N ASP A 71 11.04 3.39 18.57
CA ASP A 71 11.66 4.67 18.93
C ASP A 71 12.08 5.43 17.66
N GLY A 72 11.63 6.67 17.48
CA GLY A 72 12.13 7.62 16.49
C GLY A 72 12.15 7.14 15.02
N GLY A 73 11.26 6.22 14.63
CA GLY A 73 11.23 5.60 13.30
C GLY A 73 12.11 4.36 13.20
N GLU A 74 12.55 3.81 14.32
CA GLU A 74 13.15 2.48 14.42
C GLU A 74 12.18 1.52 15.11
N ILE A 75 12.08 0.29 14.59
CA ILE A 75 11.30 -0.80 15.17
C ILE A 75 12.25 -1.96 15.44
N THR A 76 12.35 -2.37 16.70
CA THR A 76 13.09 -3.56 17.11
C THR A 76 12.12 -4.67 17.47
N ILE A 77 12.28 -5.84 16.83
CA ILE A 77 11.44 -7.02 17.06
C ILE A 77 12.33 -8.12 17.62
N THR A 78 12.01 -8.57 18.83
CA THR A 78 12.74 -9.60 19.56
C THR A 78 11.84 -10.80 19.80
N PRO A 79 12.26 -12.04 19.45
CA PRO A 79 11.52 -13.23 19.83
C PRO A 79 11.42 -13.35 21.35
N GLY A 80 10.22 -13.67 21.84
CA GLY A 80 10.02 -14.07 23.23
C GLY A 80 10.37 -15.56 23.47
N ASP A 81 10.22 -16.01 24.71
CA ASP A 81 10.55 -17.37 25.11
C ASP A 81 9.63 -18.43 24.47
N GLU A 82 8.36 -18.06 24.21
CA GLU A 82 7.35 -18.94 23.65
C GLU A 82 6.54 -18.23 22.54
N VAL A 83 6.39 -18.90 21.39
CA VAL A 83 5.55 -18.40 20.28
C VAL A 83 4.18 -19.08 20.33
N ARG A 84 3.13 -18.29 20.44
CA ARG A 84 1.74 -18.74 20.40
C ARG A 84 1.25 -18.88 18.97
N PRO A 85 0.63 -20.01 18.58
CA PRO A 85 0.26 -20.26 17.19
C PRO A 85 -0.99 -19.50 16.71
N LYS A 86 -1.71 -18.83 17.62
CA LYS A 86 -3.01 -18.22 17.33
C LYS A 86 -2.95 -16.68 17.41
N VAL A 87 -3.20 -16.03 16.27
CA VAL A 87 -3.50 -14.59 16.22
C VAL A 87 -4.95 -14.39 16.71
N PRO A 88 -5.21 -13.51 17.70
CA PRO A 88 -6.55 -13.31 18.25
C PRO A 88 -7.58 -12.82 17.22
N GLU A 89 -8.83 -13.26 17.40
CA GLU A 89 -9.96 -12.86 16.55
C GLU A 89 -10.29 -11.35 16.65
N ALA A 90 -9.81 -10.65 17.68
CA ALA A 90 -9.91 -9.21 17.81
C ALA A 90 -9.28 -8.43 16.64
N PHE A 91 -8.38 -9.08 15.88
CA PHE A 91 -7.77 -8.50 14.68
C PHE A 91 -8.55 -8.79 13.38
N THR A 92 -9.72 -9.43 13.47
CA THR A 92 -10.57 -9.72 12.30
C THR A 92 -10.88 -8.44 11.53
N GLY A 93 -10.63 -8.46 10.23
CA GLY A 93 -11.01 -7.38 9.32
C GLY A 93 -10.14 -6.14 9.37
N LEU A 94 -9.17 -6.01 10.29
CA LEU A 94 -8.40 -4.78 10.45
C LEU A 94 -7.45 -4.50 9.25
N ASN A 95 -6.75 -5.51 8.77
CA ASN A 95 -5.89 -5.43 7.59
C ASN A 95 -5.63 -6.82 6.98
N ARG A 96 -4.67 -6.92 6.05
CA ARG A 96 -4.35 -8.19 5.37
C ARG A 96 -3.10 -8.90 5.91
N ILE A 97 -2.45 -8.35 6.92
CA ILE A 97 -1.19 -8.90 7.45
C ILE A 97 -1.35 -10.30 8.06
N PRO A 98 -2.47 -10.65 8.73
CA PRO A 98 -2.60 -11.98 9.35
C PRO A 98 -2.30 -13.14 8.40
N ILE A 99 -2.69 -13.07 7.11
CA ILE A 99 -2.44 -14.16 6.16
C ILE A 99 -0.95 -14.45 5.95
N LEU A 100 -0.09 -13.42 6.05
CA LEU A 100 1.36 -13.54 5.93
C LEU A 100 2.01 -14.20 7.15
N MET A 101 1.35 -14.15 8.30
CA MET A 101 1.85 -14.76 9.53
C MET A 101 1.74 -16.29 9.54
N LEU A 102 0.94 -16.89 8.64
CA LEU A 102 0.78 -18.35 8.56
C LEU A 102 2.13 -19.06 8.39
N GLY A 103 2.95 -18.68 7.42
CA GLY A 103 4.26 -19.30 7.17
C GLY A 103 5.20 -19.22 8.37
N PRO A 104 5.48 -18.01 8.90
CA PRO A 104 6.30 -17.85 10.11
C PRO A 104 5.78 -18.64 11.33
N LEU A 105 4.48 -18.64 11.60
CA LEU A 105 3.90 -19.42 12.71
C LEU A 105 4.04 -20.92 12.49
N LEU A 106 3.87 -21.43 11.26
CA LEU A 106 4.11 -22.83 10.94
C LEU A 106 5.56 -23.24 11.23
N HIS A 107 6.55 -22.40 10.91
CA HIS A 107 7.95 -22.67 11.22
C HIS A 107 8.25 -22.62 12.71
N ARG A 108 7.53 -21.80 13.48
CA ARG A 108 7.76 -21.60 14.91
C ARG A 108 7.02 -22.60 15.79
N ALA A 109 5.78 -22.96 15.41
CA ALA A 109 4.89 -23.75 16.27
C ALA A 109 4.33 -25.02 15.61
N GLY A 110 4.54 -25.22 14.30
CA GLY A 110 3.98 -26.36 13.56
C GLY A 110 2.49 -26.23 13.25
N GLU A 111 1.82 -25.26 13.87
CA GLU A 111 0.44 -24.88 13.58
C GLU A 111 0.29 -23.36 13.58
N ALA A 112 -0.77 -22.85 12.94
CA ALA A 112 -1.08 -21.45 12.88
C ALA A 112 -2.59 -21.23 12.76
N PHE A 113 -3.12 -20.23 13.47
CA PHE A 113 -4.45 -19.69 13.22
C PHE A 113 -4.35 -18.19 12.98
N VAL A 114 -5.00 -17.73 11.91
CA VAL A 114 -5.16 -16.31 11.62
C VAL A 114 -6.61 -15.96 11.37
N PRO A 115 -7.11 -14.81 11.89
CA PRO A 115 -8.48 -14.38 11.68
C PRO A 115 -8.74 -13.99 10.24
N LEU A 116 -10.02 -13.83 9.87
CA LEU A 116 -10.42 -13.35 8.57
C LEU A 116 -9.75 -11.98 8.28
N VAL A 117 -9.12 -11.88 7.13
CA VAL A 117 -8.43 -10.66 6.71
C VAL A 117 -9.40 -9.62 6.17
N GLY A 118 -9.10 -8.35 6.39
CA GLY A 118 -9.83 -7.21 5.86
C GLY A 118 -9.01 -6.41 4.86
N GLY A 119 -9.10 -5.10 4.95
CA GLY A 119 -8.42 -4.11 4.14
C GLY A 119 -9.38 -3.27 3.30
N ASP A 120 -8.86 -2.37 2.48
CA ASP A 120 -9.64 -1.43 1.70
C ASP A 120 -10.65 -2.14 0.76
N PRO A 121 -11.89 -1.60 0.61
CA PRO A 121 -12.98 -2.23 -0.15
C PRO A 121 -12.83 -2.02 -1.67
N ILE A 122 -11.70 -2.45 -2.24
CA ILE A 122 -11.29 -2.22 -3.62
C ILE A 122 -11.55 -3.42 -4.56
N GLY A 123 -12.23 -4.44 -4.08
CA GLY A 123 -12.53 -5.67 -4.78
C GLY A 123 -12.55 -6.88 -3.83
N ARG A 124 -12.78 -8.07 -4.37
CA ARG A 124 -12.88 -9.31 -3.57
C ARG A 124 -11.59 -9.65 -2.85
N ARG A 125 -10.43 -9.42 -3.46
CA ARG A 125 -9.10 -9.68 -2.89
C ARG A 125 -9.01 -11.03 -2.17
N PRO A 126 -9.32 -12.16 -2.84
CA PRO A 126 -9.32 -13.47 -2.23
C PRO A 126 -7.91 -13.84 -1.71
N VAL A 127 -7.85 -14.85 -0.85
CA VAL A 127 -6.58 -15.38 -0.29
C VAL A 127 -6.20 -16.73 -0.87
N ASP A 128 -6.87 -17.15 -1.95
CA ASP A 128 -6.67 -18.42 -2.64
C ASP A 128 -5.23 -18.67 -3.05
N PHE A 129 -4.54 -17.67 -3.65
CA PHE A 129 -3.14 -17.81 -4.05
C PHE A 129 -2.20 -18.03 -2.87
N HIS A 130 -2.49 -17.42 -1.70
CA HIS A 130 -1.74 -17.66 -0.48
C HIS A 130 -1.93 -19.09 0.01
N VAL A 131 -3.19 -19.55 0.04
CA VAL A 131 -3.57 -20.89 0.50
C VAL A 131 -2.97 -21.96 -0.42
N GLU A 132 -3.11 -21.81 -1.73
CA GLU A 132 -2.56 -22.77 -2.69
C GLU A 132 -1.02 -22.82 -2.63
N ALA A 133 -0.36 -21.70 -2.41
CA ALA A 133 1.09 -21.68 -2.22
C ALA A 133 1.52 -22.43 -0.95
N LEU A 134 0.82 -22.24 0.17
CA LEU A 134 1.11 -22.96 1.42
C LEU A 134 0.82 -24.47 1.30
N LYS A 135 -0.28 -24.86 0.63
CA LYS A 135 -0.57 -26.27 0.33
C LYS A 135 0.52 -26.89 -0.55
N ALA A 136 0.98 -26.18 -1.57
CA ALA A 136 2.08 -26.65 -2.42
C ALA A 136 3.38 -26.88 -1.61
N LEU A 137 3.63 -26.09 -0.58
CA LEU A 137 4.72 -26.26 0.37
C LEU A 137 4.47 -27.35 1.42
N GLY A 138 3.30 -28.01 1.39
CA GLY A 138 2.97 -29.16 2.25
C GLY A 138 2.17 -28.81 3.52
N ALA A 139 1.61 -27.62 3.63
CA ALA A 139 0.71 -27.28 4.73
C ALA A 139 -0.71 -27.83 4.50
N GLU A 140 -1.31 -28.34 5.57
CA GLU A 140 -2.74 -28.63 5.63
C GLU A 140 -3.48 -27.35 6.03
N ILE A 141 -4.45 -26.91 5.20
CA ILE A 141 -5.18 -25.65 5.39
C ILE A 141 -6.68 -25.94 5.54
N GLU A 142 -7.24 -25.40 6.60
CA GLU A 142 -8.66 -25.47 6.91
C GLU A 142 -9.25 -24.05 7.00
N HIS A 143 -10.35 -23.82 6.27
CA HIS A 143 -11.12 -22.58 6.33
C HIS A 143 -12.25 -22.72 7.36
N GLY A 144 -12.12 -21.99 8.46
CA GLY A 144 -13.17 -21.89 9.47
C GLY A 144 -14.03 -20.62 9.29
N PRO A 145 -15.12 -20.51 10.07
CA PRO A 145 -16.01 -19.35 10.01
C PRO A 145 -15.35 -18.04 10.50
N THR A 146 -14.33 -18.11 11.34
CA THR A 146 -13.66 -16.94 11.95
C THR A 146 -12.25 -16.73 11.41
N GLY A 147 -11.69 -17.67 10.64
CA GLY A 147 -10.32 -17.55 10.14
C GLY A 147 -9.81 -18.79 9.43
N ILE A 148 -8.50 -18.84 9.26
CA ILE A 148 -7.78 -19.93 8.58
C ILE A 148 -6.86 -20.60 9.58
N THR A 149 -6.97 -21.92 9.68
CA THR A 149 -6.05 -22.79 10.41
C THR A 149 -5.10 -23.47 9.44
N ALA A 150 -3.83 -23.49 9.76
CA ALA A 150 -2.80 -24.19 9.01
C ALA A 150 -2.02 -25.15 9.93
N ARG A 151 -1.62 -26.31 9.42
CA ARG A 151 -0.75 -27.28 10.12
C ARG A 151 0.31 -27.81 9.17
N ALA A 152 1.51 -27.96 9.68
CA ALA A 152 2.60 -28.62 8.97
C ALA A 152 3.64 -29.11 9.99
N SER A 153 4.03 -30.36 9.93
CA SER A 153 5.20 -30.81 10.70
C SER A 153 6.49 -30.15 10.20
N ARG A 154 6.57 -29.92 8.89
CA ARG A 154 7.64 -29.19 8.21
C ARG A 154 7.21 -28.81 6.79
N LEU A 155 7.47 -27.57 6.39
CA LEU A 155 7.27 -27.16 5.00
C LEU A 155 8.38 -27.70 4.09
N ARG A 156 8.06 -27.96 2.83
CA ARG A 156 8.97 -28.51 1.82
C ARG A 156 8.99 -27.66 0.59
N GLY A 157 10.17 -27.56 -0.04
CA GLY A 157 10.35 -26.83 -1.28
C GLY A 157 9.47 -27.36 -2.40
N ALA A 158 8.92 -26.45 -3.22
CA ALA A 158 7.96 -26.75 -4.27
C ALA A 158 8.19 -25.93 -5.53
N ARG A 159 7.54 -26.34 -6.64
CA ARG A 159 7.42 -25.53 -7.84
C ARG A 159 6.04 -24.87 -7.83
N ILE A 160 6.02 -23.56 -7.75
CA ILE A 160 4.79 -22.75 -7.66
C ILE A 160 4.76 -21.80 -8.84
N THR A 161 3.61 -21.72 -9.52
CA THR A 161 3.37 -20.72 -10.56
C THR A 161 2.12 -19.94 -10.18
N LEU A 162 2.27 -18.64 -9.94
CA LEU A 162 1.12 -17.78 -9.66
C LEU A 162 0.35 -17.49 -10.95
N PRO A 163 -0.98 -17.61 -10.97
CA PRO A 163 -1.80 -17.24 -12.14
C PRO A 163 -1.71 -15.75 -12.46
N TYR A 164 -1.44 -14.95 -11.44
CA TYR A 164 -1.27 -13.50 -11.51
C TYR A 164 -0.13 -13.09 -10.57
N PRO A 165 0.70 -12.07 -10.92
CA PRO A 165 1.83 -11.66 -10.08
C PRO A 165 1.36 -10.92 -8.82
N SER A 166 0.74 -11.67 -7.91
CA SER A 166 0.22 -11.18 -6.64
C SER A 166 1.36 -10.84 -5.67
N VAL A 167 1.40 -9.61 -5.19
CA VAL A 167 2.35 -9.15 -4.15
C VAL A 167 2.24 -10.01 -2.91
N GLY A 168 1.05 -10.09 -2.31
CA GLY A 168 0.88 -10.81 -1.05
C GLY A 168 1.17 -12.31 -1.17
N ALA A 169 0.77 -12.97 -2.27
CA ALA A 169 1.09 -14.39 -2.49
C ALA A 169 2.60 -14.62 -2.67
N THR A 170 3.30 -13.72 -3.38
CA THR A 170 4.76 -13.76 -3.49
C THR A 170 5.43 -13.62 -2.12
N GLU A 171 4.94 -12.68 -1.29
CA GLU A 171 5.41 -12.48 0.09
C GLU A 171 5.15 -13.73 0.95
N THR A 172 3.98 -14.37 0.83
CA THR A 172 3.70 -15.63 1.53
C THR A 172 4.70 -16.73 1.14
N VAL A 173 5.01 -16.88 -0.15
CA VAL A 173 6.01 -17.87 -0.59
C VAL A 173 7.39 -17.54 -0.03
N LEU A 174 7.84 -16.28 -0.10
CA LEU A 174 9.11 -15.85 0.48
C LEU A 174 9.19 -16.20 1.97
N LEU A 175 8.20 -15.77 2.76
CA LEU A 175 8.16 -15.98 4.22
C LEU A 175 8.05 -17.46 4.63
N SER A 176 7.50 -18.31 3.76
CA SER A 176 7.30 -19.73 4.05
C SER A 176 8.42 -20.62 3.53
N ALA A 177 9.02 -20.28 2.38
CA ALA A 177 9.99 -21.14 1.71
C ALA A 177 11.42 -21.02 2.26
N VAL A 178 11.77 -19.89 2.92
CA VAL A 178 13.15 -19.63 3.39
C VAL A 178 13.64 -20.63 4.45
N LEU A 179 12.74 -21.29 5.17
CA LEU A 179 13.06 -22.34 6.15
C LEU A 179 12.46 -23.71 5.76
N ALA A 180 11.89 -23.85 4.55
CA ALA A 180 11.35 -25.10 4.06
C ALA A 180 12.46 -26.07 3.62
N ASP A 181 12.22 -27.38 3.74
CA ASP A 181 13.19 -28.38 3.29
C ASP A 181 13.33 -28.39 1.77
N GLY A 182 14.53 -28.12 1.29
CA GLY A 182 14.88 -28.19 -0.13
C GLY A 182 14.60 -26.89 -0.88
N LYS A 183 14.36 -27.00 -2.19
CA LYS A 183 14.34 -25.90 -3.13
C LYS A 183 12.92 -25.52 -3.57
N THR A 184 12.57 -24.25 -3.46
CA THR A 184 11.34 -23.68 -4.02
C THR A 184 11.65 -22.86 -5.27
N VAL A 185 10.87 -23.06 -6.32
CA VAL A 185 10.91 -22.25 -7.54
C VAL A 185 9.55 -21.58 -7.73
N LEU A 186 9.49 -20.29 -7.50
CA LEU A 186 8.31 -19.48 -7.74
C LEU A 186 8.41 -18.82 -9.12
N ARG A 187 7.38 -18.98 -9.94
CA ARG A 187 7.23 -18.34 -11.25
C ARG A 187 6.07 -17.35 -11.24
N ASN A 188 6.16 -16.36 -12.11
CA ASN A 188 5.21 -15.24 -12.21
C ASN A 188 5.05 -14.50 -10.87
N ALA A 189 6.18 -14.31 -10.17
CA ALA A 189 6.24 -13.55 -8.92
C ALA A 189 5.98 -12.05 -9.15
N ALA A 190 5.48 -11.39 -8.13
CA ALA A 190 5.48 -9.93 -8.06
C ALA A 190 6.92 -9.41 -7.97
N THR A 191 7.18 -8.28 -8.63
CA THR A 191 8.53 -7.66 -8.70
C THR A 191 8.52 -6.22 -8.16
N GLU A 192 7.49 -5.87 -7.43
CA GLU A 192 7.39 -4.57 -6.77
C GLU A 192 8.62 -4.33 -5.88
N PRO A 193 9.14 -3.09 -5.81
CA PRO A 193 10.30 -2.76 -4.99
C PRO A 193 10.19 -3.24 -3.54
N GLU A 194 9.00 -3.22 -2.97
CA GLU A 194 8.73 -3.65 -1.59
C GLU A 194 8.92 -5.18 -1.43
N VAL A 195 8.59 -5.96 -2.47
CA VAL A 195 8.84 -7.43 -2.51
C VAL A 195 10.33 -7.72 -2.59
N VAL A 196 11.06 -6.95 -3.43
CA VAL A 196 12.51 -7.06 -3.55
C VAL A 196 13.18 -6.69 -2.22
N GLU A 197 12.73 -5.62 -1.54
CA GLU A 197 13.24 -5.25 -0.21
C GLU A 197 13.03 -6.35 0.82
N LEU A 198 11.86 -6.99 0.82
CA LEU A 198 11.60 -8.14 1.70
C LEU A 198 12.57 -9.29 1.42
N ALA A 199 12.80 -9.63 0.16
CA ALA A 199 13.76 -10.67 -0.20
C ALA A 199 15.20 -10.32 0.25
N LEU A 200 15.63 -9.07 0.06
CA LEU A 200 16.93 -8.57 0.52
C LEU A 200 17.04 -8.59 2.05
N PHE A 201 15.96 -8.30 2.77
CA PHE A 201 15.96 -8.40 4.23
C PHE A 201 16.10 -9.86 4.69
N LEU A 202 15.35 -10.79 4.08
CA LEU A 202 15.48 -12.22 4.35
C LEU A 202 16.90 -12.73 4.03
N GLN A 203 17.55 -12.27 2.95
CA GLN A 203 18.94 -12.58 2.66
C GLN A 203 19.89 -12.08 3.76
N ARG A 204 19.68 -10.87 4.30
CA ARG A 204 20.46 -10.36 5.45
C ARG A 204 20.27 -11.22 6.70
N MET A 205 19.07 -11.80 6.86
CA MET A 205 18.78 -12.77 7.93
C MET A 205 19.48 -14.13 7.72
N GLY A 206 20.00 -14.38 6.51
CA GLY A 206 20.72 -15.60 6.15
C GLY A 206 19.98 -16.51 5.17
N ALA A 207 18.87 -16.06 4.57
CA ALA A 207 18.16 -16.84 3.57
C ALA A 207 18.94 -16.89 2.24
N ASN A 208 18.78 -18.02 1.52
CA ASN A 208 19.32 -18.20 0.19
C ASN A 208 18.22 -17.98 -0.86
N ILE A 209 18.22 -16.79 -1.46
CA ILE A 209 17.20 -16.34 -2.42
C ILE A 209 17.89 -15.80 -3.67
N GLU A 210 17.46 -16.25 -4.84
CA GLU A 210 17.87 -15.73 -6.15
C GLU A 210 16.65 -15.04 -6.80
N LEU A 211 16.79 -13.78 -7.18
CA LEU A 211 15.80 -13.00 -7.91
C LEU A 211 16.19 -12.92 -9.37
N SER A 212 15.27 -13.20 -10.28
CA SER A 212 15.50 -13.14 -11.73
C SER A 212 14.56 -12.12 -12.41
N PRO A 213 15.00 -11.44 -13.48
CA PRO A 213 14.20 -10.44 -14.18
C PRO A 213 12.92 -11.00 -14.82
N ASP A 214 12.85 -12.30 -15.09
CA ASP A 214 11.71 -13.02 -15.69
C ASP A 214 10.61 -13.37 -14.68
N ARG A 215 10.52 -12.66 -13.57
CA ARG A 215 9.57 -12.91 -12.47
C ARG A 215 9.73 -14.30 -11.85
N ARG A 216 10.92 -14.83 -11.87
CA ARG A 216 11.27 -16.09 -11.20
C ARG A 216 12.05 -15.79 -9.93
N ILE A 217 11.63 -16.43 -8.84
CA ILE A 217 12.34 -16.42 -7.55
C ILE A 217 12.71 -17.86 -7.22
N VAL A 218 13.97 -18.09 -6.89
CA VAL A 218 14.46 -19.37 -6.41
C VAL A 218 14.88 -19.23 -4.96
N ILE A 219 14.36 -20.09 -4.10
CA ILE A 219 14.61 -20.07 -2.67
C ILE A 219 15.12 -21.46 -2.28
N GLU A 220 16.29 -21.52 -1.68
CA GLU A 220 16.80 -22.73 -1.07
C GLU A 220 16.67 -22.58 0.45
N GLY A 221 15.86 -23.44 1.05
CA GLY A 221 15.56 -23.34 2.47
C GLY A 221 16.80 -23.58 3.31
N VAL A 222 16.94 -22.84 4.39
CA VAL A 222 18.05 -22.93 5.34
C VAL A 222 17.55 -23.46 6.68
N GLU A 223 18.44 -23.98 7.51
CA GLU A 223 18.08 -24.55 8.82
C GLU A 223 17.56 -23.51 9.80
N LYS A 224 18.17 -22.30 9.78
CA LYS A 224 17.78 -21.19 10.67
C LYS A 224 18.13 -19.83 10.08
N LEU A 225 17.38 -18.83 10.49
CA LEU A 225 17.64 -17.41 10.22
C LEU A 225 18.04 -16.68 11.51
N ARG A 226 18.89 -15.68 11.35
CA ARG A 226 19.29 -14.78 12.44
C ARG A 226 18.46 -13.49 12.41
N GLY A 227 18.47 -12.71 13.48
CA GLY A 227 18.02 -11.33 13.42
C GLY A 227 18.91 -10.50 12.51
N ALA A 228 18.35 -9.46 11.89
CA ALA A 228 19.07 -8.59 10.98
C ALA A 228 18.60 -7.14 11.08
N SER A 229 19.43 -6.22 10.61
CA SER A 229 19.07 -4.81 10.50
C SER A 229 18.84 -4.41 9.06
N THR A 230 17.81 -3.59 8.84
CA THR A 230 17.50 -2.99 7.53
C THR A 230 17.08 -1.54 7.69
N ARG A 231 17.23 -0.75 6.61
CA ARG A 231 16.64 0.57 6.46
C ARG A 231 15.69 0.53 5.28
N LEU A 232 14.44 0.88 5.50
CA LEU A 232 13.43 0.93 4.45
C LEU A 232 13.70 2.13 3.53
N ALA A 233 13.50 1.94 2.24
CA ALA A 233 13.47 3.04 1.30
C ALA A 233 12.15 3.81 1.42
N GLY A 234 12.17 5.09 1.06
CA GLY A 234 11.01 5.95 1.13
C GLY A 234 9.83 5.45 0.31
N ASP A 235 8.63 5.73 0.82
CA ASP A 235 7.37 5.29 0.21
C ASP A 235 7.11 6.02 -1.10
N ARG A 236 7.21 5.28 -2.22
CA ARG A 236 6.96 5.80 -3.56
C ARG A 236 5.50 6.18 -3.82
N LEU A 237 4.56 5.65 -3.03
CA LEU A 237 3.14 5.99 -3.14
C LEU A 237 2.90 7.35 -2.50
N GLU A 238 3.49 7.57 -1.34
CA GLU A 238 3.46 8.85 -0.63
C GLU A 238 4.20 9.92 -1.43
N ALA A 239 5.40 9.61 -1.94
CA ALA A 239 6.17 10.52 -2.77
C ALA A 239 5.40 10.99 -4.00
N PHE A 240 4.78 10.07 -4.75
CA PHE A 240 3.94 10.41 -5.90
C PHE A 240 2.79 11.33 -5.50
N SER A 241 2.12 11.04 -4.39
CA SER A 241 0.97 11.80 -3.92
C SER A 241 1.32 13.26 -3.60
N TYR A 242 2.48 13.52 -2.99
CA TYR A 242 2.96 14.87 -2.71
C TYR A 242 3.50 15.60 -3.94
N LEU A 243 4.12 14.90 -4.89
CA LEU A 243 4.46 15.49 -6.20
C LEU A 243 3.19 15.98 -6.92
N VAL A 244 2.13 15.17 -6.88
CA VAL A 244 0.82 15.55 -7.44
C VAL A 244 0.22 16.74 -6.66
N ALA A 245 0.38 16.82 -5.33
CA ALA A 245 -0.09 17.96 -4.54
C ALA A 245 0.57 19.28 -5.01
N GLY A 246 1.86 19.27 -5.29
CA GLY A 246 2.56 20.40 -5.91
C GLY A 246 1.99 20.76 -7.28
N LEU A 247 1.88 19.76 -8.16
CA LEU A 247 1.42 19.97 -9.55
C LEU A 247 -0.02 20.52 -9.62
N ILE A 248 -0.95 19.93 -8.88
CA ILE A 248 -2.38 20.28 -8.96
C ILE A 248 -2.66 21.69 -8.44
N THR A 249 -1.88 22.14 -7.45
CA THR A 249 -2.01 23.48 -6.84
C THR A 249 -1.15 24.54 -7.57
N ARG A 250 -0.49 24.17 -8.68
CA ARG A 250 0.48 25.03 -9.40
C ARG A 250 1.60 25.53 -8.48
N GLY A 251 1.93 24.71 -7.47
CA GLY A 251 3.01 24.94 -6.53
C GLY A 251 4.28 24.19 -6.90
N GLU A 252 5.12 23.99 -5.88
CA GLU A 252 6.34 23.22 -6.01
C GLU A 252 6.63 22.52 -4.69
N VAL A 253 6.47 21.22 -4.66
CA VAL A 253 6.77 20.37 -3.50
C VAL A 253 8.04 19.59 -3.77
N ARG A 254 9.02 19.75 -2.89
CA ARG A 254 10.25 18.96 -2.91
C ARG A 254 10.09 17.75 -2.03
N VAL A 255 10.24 16.56 -2.62
CA VAL A 255 10.07 15.28 -1.92
C VAL A 255 11.44 14.64 -1.71
N HIS A 256 11.82 14.49 -0.44
CA HIS A 256 13.04 13.82 0.00
C HIS A 256 12.81 12.36 0.36
N GLY A 257 13.85 11.55 0.27
CA GLY A 257 13.91 10.20 0.81
C GLY A 257 13.32 9.11 -0.08
N CYS A 258 12.78 9.42 -1.25
CA CYS A 258 12.32 8.42 -2.22
C CYS A 258 13.26 8.37 -3.43
N PRO A 259 13.91 7.23 -3.70
CA PRO A 259 14.76 7.06 -4.88
C PRO A 259 13.96 7.15 -6.18
N GLN A 260 14.51 7.84 -7.19
CA GLN A 260 13.83 8.07 -8.46
C GLN A 260 13.53 6.78 -9.24
N ASP A 261 14.38 5.75 -9.12
CA ASP A 261 14.23 4.46 -9.80
C ASP A 261 12.92 3.77 -9.42
N ARG A 262 12.35 4.09 -8.26
CA ARG A 262 11.04 3.62 -7.81
C ARG A 262 9.86 4.39 -8.39
N LEU A 263 10.11 5.54 -9.03
CA LEU A 263 9.11 6.45 -9.59
C LEU A 263 9.17 6.56 -11.13
N VAL A 264 10.02 5.79 -11.81
CA VAL A 264 10.28 5.93 -13.26
C VAL A 264 9.00 6.00 -14.08
N THR A 265 8.06 5.09 -13.87
CA THR A 265 6.78 5.07 -14.61
C THR A 265 5.90 6.27 -14.27
N ALA A 266 5.88 6.71 -13.00
CA ALA A 266 5.17 7.90 -12.55
C ALA A 266 5.76 9.17 -13.19
N ILE A 267 7.09 9.34 -13.11
CA ILE A 267 7.82 10.46 -13.71
C ILE A 267 7.57 10.51 -15.22
N THR A 268 7.69 9.37 -15.91
CA THR A 268 7.44 9.29 -17.35
C THR A 268 6.00 9.68 -17.70
N THR A 269 5.02 9.22 -16.93
CA THR A 269 3.61 9.56 -17.16
C THR A 269 3.34 11.03 -16.98
N LEU A 270 3.79 11.62 -15.86
CA LEU A 270 3.62 13.05 -15.58
C LEU A 270 4.41 13.93 -16.56
N SER A 271 5.61 13.50 -17.00
CA SER A 271 6.38 14.24 -18.04
C SER A 271 5.63 14.30 -19.37
N ARG A 272 4.97 13.21 -19.79
CA ARG A 272 4.12 13.19 -20.99
C ARG A 272 2.93 14.15 -20.88
N MET A 273 2.45 14.40 -19.67
CA MET A 273 1.40 15.38 -19.39
C MET A 273 1.92 16.83 -19.38
N GLY A 274 3.24 17.04 -19.43
CA GLY A 274 3.86 18.37 -19.44
C GLY A 274 4.54 18.76 -18.13
N ALA A 275 4.58 17.88 -17.13
CA ALA A 275 5.33 18.12 -15.91
C ALA A 275 6.85 18.15 -16.20
N ARG A 276 7.54 19.06 -15.55
CA ARG A 276 9.01 19.16 -15.55
C ARG A 276 9.52 18.73 -14.18
N PHE A 277 10.59 17.96 -14.20
CA PHE A 277 11.20 17.42 -12.98
C PHE A 277 12.59 18.02 -12.79
N ASP A 278 12.93 18.29 -11.53
CA ASP A 278 14.29 18.48 -11.07
C ASP A 278 14.60 17.37 -10.07
N ILE A 279 15.63 16.57 -10.36
CA ILE A 279 15.93 15.32 -9.67
C ILE A 279 17.38 15.30 -9.24
N THR A 280 17.61 15.08 -7.96
CA THR A 280 18.93 14.87 -7.36
C THR A 280 18.98 13.52 -6.64
N ASP A 281 20.11 13.19 -6.05
CA ASP A 281 20.25 11.99 -5.21
C ASP A 281 19.45 12.10 -3.90
N GLU A 282 19.06 13.31 -3.48
CA GLU A 282 18.40 13.57 -2.20
C GLU A 282 16.91 13.85 -2.31
N TRP A 283 16.47 14.47 -3.41
CA TRP A 283 15.10 14.93 -3.59
C TRP A 283 14.64 14.98 -5.05
N ILE A 284 13.33 15.02 -5.21
CA ILE A 284 12.63 15.17 -6.49
C ILE A 284 11.63 16.31 -6.35
N THR A 285 11.60 17.24 -7.31
CA THR A 285 10.48 18.19 -7.48
C THR A 285 9.78 17.98 -8.80
N ALA A 286 8.54 18.44 -8.87
CA ALA A 286 7.75 18.50 -10.10
C ALA A 286 7.07 19.87 -10.22
N SER A 287 7.05 20.44 -11.42
CA SER A 287 6.35 21.67 -11.75
C SER A 287 5.69 21.57 -13.12
N ALA A 288 4.67 22.40 -13.38
CA ALA A 288 3.97 22.43 -14.66
C ALA A 288 3.74 23.90 -15.09
N PRO A 289 4.80 24.64 -15.45
CA PRO A 289 4.70 26.07 -15.74
C PRO A 289 3.82 26.39 -16.96
N ASP A 290 3.74 25.47 -17.93
CA ASP A 290 2.93 25.61 -19.13
C ASP A 290 1.56 24.93 -19.02
N GLY A 291 1.18 24.50 -17.80
CA GLY A 291 -0.02 23.69 -17.53
C GLY A 291 0.18 22.23 -17.86
N LEU A 292 -0.85 21.42 -17.52
CA LEU A 292 -0.88 19.99 -17.78
C LEU A 292 -1.84 19.66 -18.90
N ARG A 293 -1.49 18.64 -19.68
CA ARG A 293 -2.31 18.10 -20.77
C ARG A 293 -2.91 16.76 -20.36
N SER A 294 -4.05 16.44 -20.98
CA SER A 294 -4.71 15.16 -20.81
C SER A 294 -3.81 13.98 -21.22
N ALA A 295 -4.06 12.82 -20.64
CA ALA A 295 -3.39 11.56 -20.98
C ALA A 295 -4.31 10.36 -20.87
N ALA A 296 -3.93 9.26 -21.53
CA ALA A 296 -4.54 7.96 -21.33
C ALA A 296 -3.57 7.07 -20.52
N VAL A 297 -4.04 6.56 -19.41
CA VAL A 297 -3.24 5.71 -18.50
C VAL A 297 -4.02 4.46 -18.15
N HIS A 298 -3.35 3.31 -18.18
CA HIS A 298 -3.87 2.07 -17.60
C HIS A 298 -2.97 1.66 -16.43
N THR A 299 -3.60 1.18 -15.37
CA THR A 299 -2.85 0.60 -14.25
C THR A 299 -2.32 -0.77 -14.63
N ASP A 300 -1.22 -1.19 -14.01
CA ASP A 300 -0.64 -2.51 -14.21
C ASP A 300 0.23 -2.89 -13.00
N THR A 301 0.60 -4.16 -12.93
CA THR A 301 1.63 -4.64 -11.99
C THR A 301 2.98 -4.00 -12.32
N HIS A 302 3.84 -3.92 -11.31
CA HIS A 302 5.19 -3.34 -11.51
C HIS A 302 5.94 -4.02 -12.68
N PRO A 303 6.61 -3.27 -13.59
CA PRO A 303 6.90 -1.83 -13.53
C PRO A 303 5.85 -0.92 -14.22
N GLY A 304 4.63 -1.40 -14.44
CA GLY A 304 3.53 -0.61 -14.96
C GLY A 304 3.11 0.54 -14.02
N PHE A 305 2.10 1.31 -14.43
CA PHE A 305 1.55 2.37 -13.60
C PHE A 305 0.74 1.77 -12.45
N MET A 306 1.15 2.04 -11.21
CA MET A 306 0.54 1.41 -10.05
C MET A 306 -0.92 1.82 -9.83
N THR A 307 -1.73 0.86 -9.42
CA THR A 307 -3.13 1.10 -9.02
C THR A 307 -3.27 2.09 -7.85
N ASP A 308 -2.28 2.17 -6.95
CA ASP A 308 -2.28 3.10 -5.81
C ASP A 308 -1.87 4.54 -6.20
N TRP A 309 -1.38 4.76 -7.41
CA TRP A 309 -1.13 6.09 -7.97
C TRP A 309 -2.33 6.66 -8.73
N GLN A 310 -3.31 5.82 -9.05
CA GLN A 310 -4.41 6.26 -9.91
C GLN A 310 -5.34 7.27 -9.26
N GLN A 311 -5.55 7.23 -7.93
CA GLN A 311 -6.46 8.16 -7.25
C GLN A 311 -5.92 9.60 -7.25
N PRO A 312 -4.65 9.89 -6.84
CA PRO A 312 -4.09 11.22 -7.02
C PRO A 312 -4.04 11.65 -8.49
N LEU A 313 -3.71 10.73 -9.41
CA LEU A 313 -3.71 11.02 -10.85
C LEU A 313 -5.11 11.38 -11.37
N MET A 314 -6.15 10.71 -10.89
CA MET A 314 -7.55 11.01 -11.26
C MET A 314 -7.90 12.48 -10.96
N VAL A 315 -7.52 12.96 -9.78
CA VAL A 315 -7.76 14.36 -9.41
C VAL A 315 -6.88 15.29 -10.26
N LEU A 316 -5.63 14.92 -10.53
CA LEU A 316 -4.76 15.71 -11.41
C LEU A 316 -5.35 15.83 -12.83
N PHE A 317 -5.94 14.77 -13.36
CA PHE A 317 -6.63 14.78 -14.66
C PHE A 317 -7.78 15.79 -14.72
N THR A 318 -8.46 16.07 -13.61
CA THR A 318 -9.52 17.11 -13.58
C THR A 318 -8.96 18.52 -13.80
N GLN A 319 -7.65 18.73 -13.60
CA GLN A 319 -6.96 20.00 -13.78
C GLN A 319 -6.03 20.03 -15.01
N ALA A 320 -6.02 18.96 -15.80
CA ALA A 320 -5.29 18.85 -17.05
C ALA A 320 -6.17 19.30 -18.25
N ASP A 321 -5.61 20.02 -19.22
CA ASP A 321 -6.35 20.45 -20.40
C ASP A 321 -6.71 19.27 -21.32
N GLY A 322 -8.00 19.15 -21.64
CA GLY A 322 -8.52 18.12 -22.53
C GLY A 322 -9.20 16.95 -21.81
N MET A 323 -9.32 15.82 -22.50
CA MET A 323 -10.02 14.63 -22.04
C MET A 323 -9.00 13.54 -21.69
N SER A 324 -8.95 13.15 -20.43
CA SER A 324 -8.09 12.05 -19.95
C SER A 324 -8.87 10.75 -19.83
N VAL A 325 -8.17 9.63 -19.95
CA VAL A 325 -8.72 8.28 -19.81
C VAL A 325 -7.93 7.50 -18.77
N LEU A 326 -8.63 6.89 -17.84
CA LEU A 326 -8.05 5.94 -16.89
C LEU A 326 -8.68 4.56 -17.07
N HIS A 327 -7.84 3.53 -17.15
CA HIS A 327 -8.28 2.14 -17.20
C HIS A 327 -7.61 1.36 -16.04
N GLU A 328 -8.43 0.86 -15.11
CA GLU A 328 -7.97 0.09 -13.95
C GLU A 328 -7.96 -1.40 -14.28
N THR A 329 -6.79 -2.04 -14.16
CA THR A 329 -6.62 -3.46 -14.53
C THR A 329 -6.26 -4.36 -13.35
N VAL A 330 -6.01 -3.78 -12.17
CA VAL A 330 -5.51 -4.52 -10.99
C VAL A 330 -6.62 -4.91 -10.03
N PHE A 331 -7.58 -3.99 -9.77
CA PHE A 331 -8.70 -4.24 -8.87
C PHE A 331 -10.03 -3.88 -9.51
N GLU A 332 -11.01 -4.79 -9.40
CA GLU A 332 -12.29 -4.68 -10.06
C GLU A 332 -13.23 -3.59 -9.53
N ASN A 333 -12.99 -3.13 -8.29
CA ASN A 333 -13.87 -2.14 -7.63
C ASN A 333 -13.08 -0.90 -7.17
N ARG A 334 -12.04 -0.52 -7.91
CA ARG A 334 -11.13 0.54 -7.48
C ARG A 334 -11.65 1.96 -7.68
N LEU A 335 -12.73 2.15 -8.47
CA LEU A 335 -13.30 3.46 -8.79
C LEU A 335 -14.49 3.88 -7.90
N VAL A 336 -14.72 3.18 -6.79
CA VAL A 336 -15.82 3.46 -5.84
C VAL A 336 -15.76 4.84 -5.19
N TYR A 337 -14.62 5.51 -5.20
CA TYR A 337 -14.44 6.86 -4.65
C TYR A 337 -14.89 7.96 -5.61
N VAL A 338 -15.10 7.67 -6.90
CA VAL A 338 -15.45 8.68 -7.91
C VAL A 338 -16.70 9.50 -7.55
N PRO A 339 -17.79 8.91 -6.98
CA PRO A 339 -18.95 9.70 -6.57
C PRO A 339 -18.62 10.82 -5.56
N ALA A 340 -17.61 10.63 -4.68
CA ALA A 340 -17.17 11.68 -3.77
C ALA A 340 -16.50 12.84 -4.53
N LEU A 341 -15.67 12.54 -5.53
CA LEU A 341 -15.06 13.57 -6.40
C LEU A 341 -16.10 14.27 -7.28
N GLN A 342 -17.10 13.55 -7.77
CA GLN A 342 -18.21 14.14 -8.54
C GLN A 342 -19.00 15.16 -7.71
N LYS A 343 -19.22 14.90 -6.40
CA LYS A 343 -19.82 15.89 -5.50
C LYS A 343 -18.98 17.18 -5.39
N MET A 344 -17.67 17.05 -5.58
CA MET A 344 -16.73 18.17 -5.59
C MET A 344 -16.63 18.85 -6.97
N GLY A 345 -17.50 18.52 -7.91
CA GLY A 345 -17.53 19.13 -9.26
C GLY A 345 -16.56 18.52 -10.26
N CYS A 346 -15.92 17.38 -9.95
CA CYS A 346 -15.10 16.67 -10.93
C CYS A 346 -15.98 16.10 -12.06
N GLU A 347 -15.67 16.43 -13.31
CA GLU A 347 -16.34 15.86 -14.48
C GLU A 347 -15.71 14.49 -14.84
N ILE A 348 -16.20 13.46 -14.18
CA ILE A 348 -15.73 12.07 -14.35
C ILE A 348 -16.91 11.17 -14.73
N GLU A 349 -16.75 10.42 -15.80
CA GLU A 349 -17.69 9.36 -16.19
C GLU A 349 -17.00 8.01 -16.02
N VAL A 350 -17.71 7.02 -15.43
CA VAL A 350 -17.18 5.68 -15.15
C VAL A 350 -17.94 4.64 -15.97
N PHE A 351 -17.20 3.70 -16.55
CA PHE A 351 -17.76 2.70 -17.48
C PHE A 351 -17.32 1.29 -17.09
N SER A 352 -18.21 0.32 -17.35
CA SER A 352 -17.87 -1.11 -17.32
C SER A 352 -17.26 -1.59 -18.65
N ALA A 353 -17.35 -0.80 -19.73
CA ALA A 353 -16.71 -1.11 -20.99
C ALA A 353 -15.17 -1.17 -20.82
N CYS A 354 -14.59 -2.32 -21.14
CA CYS A 354 -13.16 -2.55 -21.02
C CYS A 354 -12.40 -1.89 -22.17
N LEU A 355 -11.46 -1.01 -21.85
CA LEU A 355 -10.58 -0.36 -22.84
C LEU A 355 -9.33 -1.19 -23.15
N GLY A 356 -9.02 -2.21 -22.34
CA GLY A 356 -7.82 -3.05 -22.45
C GLY A 356 -7.99 -4.29 -23.35
N GLY A 357 -9.20 -4.55 -23.84
CA GLY A 357 -9.50 -5.75 -24.63
C GLY A 357 -9.26 -7.06 -23.86
N PRO A 358 -9.13 -8.21 -24.57
CA PRO A 358 -9.02 -9.54 -23.95
C PRO A 358 -7.84 -9.73 -23.00
N ALA A 359 -6.83 -8.89 -23.07
CA ALA A 359 -5.67 -8.94 -22.15
C ALA A 359 -6.01 -8.42 -20.74
N CYS A 360 -7.07 -7.64 -20.59
CA CYS A 360 -7.52 -7.17 -19.29
C CYS A 360 -8.27 -8.28 -18.55
N ARG A 361 -7.87 -8.57 -17.32
CA ARG A 361 -8.50 -9.60 -16.47
C ARG A 361 -9.97 -9.31 -16.11
N PHE A 362 -10.47 -8.10 -16.38
CA PHE A 362 -11.86 -7.69 -16.16
C PHE A 362 -12.66 -7.52 -17.45
N HIS A 363 -12.08 -7.93 -18.60
CA HIS A 363 -12.69 -7.74 -19.92
C HIS A 363 -14.13 -8.27 -20.02
N ASP A 364 -14.38 -9.46 -19.47
CA ASP A 364 -15.69 -10.11 -19.49
C ASP A 364 -16.54 -9.80 -18.23
N GLY A 365 -16.08 -8.89 -17.38
CA GLY A 365 -16.74 -8.52 -16.13
C GLY A 365 -17.67 -7.31 -16.29
N ASN A 366 -18.59 -7.14 -15.32
CA ASN A 366 -19.49 -5.99 -15.26
C ASN A 366 -19.00 -4.88 -14.30
N SER A 367 -17.78 -5.00 -13.76
CA SER A 367 -17.24 -3.98 -12.87
C SER A 367 -16.86 -2.71 -13.63
N ALA A 368 -17.19 -1.57 -13.05
CA ALA A 368 -16.79 -0.29 -13.62
C ALA A 368 -15.30 -0.04 -13.35
N HIS A 369 -14.47 -0.18 -14.38
CA HIS A 369 -13.00 -0.09 -14.28
C HIS A 369 -12.35 0.80 -15.35
N SER A 370 -13.15 1.54 -16.10
CA SER A 370 -12.70 2.58 -17.03
C SER A 370 -13.32 3.91 -16.65
N ALA A 371 -12.57 4.99 -16.77
CA ALA A 371 -13.05 6.34 -16.51
C ALA A 371 -12.60 7.31 -17.59
N VAL A 372 -13.48 8.24 -17.94
CA VAL A 372 -13.18 9.41 -18.78
C VAL A 372 -13.30 10.65 -17.91
N ILE A 373 -12.28 11.49 -17.91
CA ILE A 373 -12.16 12.67 -17.08
C ILE A 373 -12.01 13.88 -17.98
N ARG A 374 -12.91 14.86 -17.82
CA ARG A 374 -12.86 16.13 -18.55
C ARG A 374 -12.20 17.20 -17.70
N GLY A 375 -11.08 17.73 -18.12
CA GLY A 375 -10.41 18.91 -17.54
C GLY A 375 -10.52 20.12 -18.47
N VAL A 376 -10.40 21.35 -18.01
CA VAL A 376 -10.19 21.74 -16.61
C VAL A 376 -11.53 21.87 -15.91
N SER A 377 -11.79 21.06 -14.89
CA SER A 377 -13.01 21.13 -14.10
C SER A 377 -12.91 22.24 -13.05
N LYS A 378 -14.01 22.97 -12.81
CA LYS A 378 -14.12 23.90 -11.71
C LYS A 378 -14.59 23.18 -10.46
N LEU A 379 -13.65 22.93 -9.53
CA LEU A 379 -13.93 22.17 -8.32
C LEU A 379 -14.60 23.06 -7.26
N GLN A 380 -15.51 22.45 -6.49
CA GLN A 380 -16.25 23.07 -5.42
C GLN A 380 -16.05 22.30 -4.12
N GLY A 381 -16.04 23.01 -3.00
CA GLY A 381 -16.02 22.38 -1.69
C GLY A 381 -17.30 21.57 -1.46
N ALA A 382 -17.15 20.45 -0.79
CA ALA A 382 -18.24 19.54 -0.45
C ALA A 382 -17.99 18.81 0.86
N GLU A 383 -19.05 18.29 1.44
CA GLU A 383 -18.99 17.34 2.54
C GLU A 383 -18.92 15.91 1.97
N VAL A 384 -17.80 15.21 2.20
CA VAL A 384 -17.54 13.87 1.67
C VAL A 384 -17.00 12.93 2.73
N THR A 385 -17.35 11.63 2.60
CA THR A 385 -16.80 10.56 3.43
C THR A 385 -15.75 9.79 2.64
N LEU A 386 -14.59 9.59 3.25
CA LEU A 386 -13.45 8.94 2.63
C LEU A 386 -13.60 7.42 2.72
N PRO A 387 -13.58 6.68 1.58
CA PRO A 387 -13.81 5.24 1.61
C PRO A 387 -12.56 4.41 1.93
N ASP A 388 -11.36 4.94 1.64
CA ASP A 388 -10.08 4.26 1.82
C ASP A 388 -8.90 5.24 1.92
N VAL A 389 -7.71 4.70 2.19
CA VAL A 389 -6.46 5.44 2.36
C VAL A 389 -6.14 6.36 1.17
N ARG A 390 -6.17 5.81 -0.06
CA ARG A 390 -5.69 6.52 -1.27
C ARG A 390 -6.74 7.51 -1.80
N ALA A 391 -8.00 7.11 -1.78
CA ALA A 391 -9.11 7.99 -2.09
C ALA A 391 -9.20 9.16 -1.10
N GLY A 392 -8.88 8.91 0.18
CA GLY A 392 -8.82 9.96 1.20
C GLY A 392 -7.82 11.06 0.84
N PHE A 393 -6.60 10.69 0.50
CA PHE A 393 -5.59 11.67 0.07
C PHE A 393 -6.06 12.46 -1.16
N SER A 394 -6.69 11.79 -2.12
CA SER A 394 -7.19 12.42 -3.36
C SER A 394 -8.30 13.44 -3.08
N ALA A 395 -9.18 13.17 -2.11
CA ALA A 395 -10.18 14.15 -1.69
C ALA A 395 -9.55 15.40 -1.06
N VAL A 396 -8.45 15.24 -0.31
CA VAL A 396 -7.69 16.41 0.21
C VAL A 396 -7.11 17.21 -0.95
N LEU A 397 -6.57 16.57 -1.99
CA LEU A 397 -6.06 17.25 -3.18
C LEU A 397 -7.16 18.03 -3.91
N ALA A 398 -8.34 17.42 -4.08
CA ALA A 398 -9.48 18.10 -4.69
C ALA A 398 -9.95 19.30 -3.86
N ALA A 399 -10.01 19.15 -2.53
CA ALA A 399 -10.37 20.23 -1.61
C ALA A 399 -9.36 21.38 -1.63
N ALA A 400 -8.08 21.10 -1.78
CA ALA A 400 -7.02 22.14 -1.84
C ALA A 400 -7.18 23.10 -3.03
N VAL A 401 -7.80 22.64 -4.12
CA VAL A 401 -8.01 23.43 -5.36
C VAL A 401 -9.48 23.77 -5.62
N ALA A 402 -10.38 23.46 -4.68
CA ALA A 402 -11.78 23.83 -4.75
C ALA A 402 -11.98 25.34 -4.52
N ASP A 403 -13.12 25.90 -4.95
CA ASP A 403 -13.43 27.33 -4.79
C ASP A 403 -13.89 27.71 -3.36
N ASN A 404 -14.34 26.75 -2.57
CA ASN A 404 -14.87 26.96 -1.20
C ASN A 404 -14.50 25.78 -0.28
N PRO A 405 -14.64 25.91 1.05
CA PRO A 405 -14.20 24.89 2.01
C PRO A 405 -14.89 23.54 1.84
N SER A 406 -14.16 22.48 2.17
CA SER A 406 -14.66 21.10 2.18
C SER A 406 -14.58 20.48 3.57
N THR A 407 -15.55 19.62 3.89
CA THR A 407 -15.58 18.80 5.10
C THR A 407 -15.30 17.35 4.74
N LEU A 408 -14.21 16.78 5.29
CA LEU A 408 -13.77 15.44 4.99
C LEU A 408 -13.93 14.53 6.22
N HIS A 409 -14.85 13.56 6.15
CA HIS A 409 -15.09 12.56 7.19
C HIS A 409 -14.29 11.30 6.96
N GLY A 410 -13.94 10.59 8.03
CA GLY A 410 -13.20 9.33 7.94
C GLY A 410 -11.70 9.49 7.65
N VAL A 411 -11.12 10.61 8.06
CA VAL A 411 -9.70 10.94 7.82
C VAL A 411 -8.73 9.96 8.48
N HIS A 412 -9.17 9.18 9.47
CA HIS A 412 -8.41 8.07 10.04
C HIS A 412 -7.91 7.06 8.97
N HIS A 413 -8.60 6.97 7.82
CA HIS A 413 -8.11 6.17 6.70
C HIS A 413 -6.79 6.73 6.15
N ILE A 414 -6.63 8.05 6.09
CA ILE A 414 -5.38 8.67 5.60
C ILE A 414 -4.24 8.37 6.59
N ASP A 415 -4.49 8.51 7.90
CA ASP A 415 -3.51 8.26 8.97
C ASP A 415 -3.04 6.78 9.00
N ARG A 416 -3.84 5.85 8.48
CA ARG A 416 -3.43 4.43 8.34
C ARG A 416 -2.34 4.20 7.31
N GLY A 417 -2.16 5.10 6.34
CA GLY A 417 -1.32 4.83 5.19
C GLY A 417 -0.35 5.93 4.78
N TYR A 418 -0.44 7.11 5.36
CA TYR A 418 0.48 8.23 5.15
C TYR A 418 1.09 8.65 6.47
N HIS A 419 2.39 8.95 6.44
CA HIS A 419 3.10 9.40 7.62
C HIS A 419 2.74 10.85 7.97
N ARG A 420 2.05 11.06 9.12
CA ARG A 420 1.67 12.37 9.65
C ARG A 420 1.08 13.32 8.60
N PRO A 421 0.04 12.92 7.87
CA PRO A 421 -0.43 13.64 6.69
C PRO A 421 -0.97 15.03 7.02
N TYR A 422 -1.56 15.23 8.20
CA TYR A 422 -2.06 16.53 8.65
C TYR A 422 -0.92 17.55 8.75
N GLU A 423 0.16 17.20 9.46
CA GLU A 423 1.33 18.04 9.66
C GLU A 423 2.08 18.30 8.36
N GLN A 424 2.17 17.28 7.48
CA GLN A 424 2.79 17.40 6.18
C GLN A 424 2.04 18.40 5.30
N PHE A 425 0.73 18.30 5.19
CA PHE A 425 -0.07 19.24 4.41
C PHE A 425 -0.01 20.67 5.00
N ALA A 426 -0.08 20.81 6.33
CA ALA A 426 0.04 22.10 6.99
C ALA A 426 1.40 22.75 6.71
N SER A 427 2.50 21.97 6.69
CA SER A 427 3.85 22.46 6.39
C SER A 427 4.00 22.95 4.94
N LEU A 428 3.20 22.41 4.01
CA LEU A 428 3.13 22.85 2.62
C LEU A 428 2.25 24.10 2.40
N GLY A 429 1.59 24.59 3.46
CA GLY A 429 0.72 25.76 3.41
C GLY A 429 -0.75 25.44 3.10
N LEU A 430 -1.17 24.19 3.16
CA LEU A 430 -2.60 23.85 3.11
C LEU A 430 -3.28 24.34 4.40
N ARG A 431 -4.35 25.08 4.24
CA ARG A 431 -5.16 25.54 5.37
C ARG A 431 -6.18 24.46 5.72
N LEU A 432 -5.95 23.80 6.85
CA LEU A 432 -6.82 22.74 7.35
C LEU A 432 -6.93 22.79 8.87
N THR A 433 -8.08 22.36 9.38
CA THR A 433 -8.33 22.15 10.81
C THR A 433 -8.83 20.73 11.05
N ARG A 434 -8.50 20.17 12.20
CA ARG A 434 -8.93 18.84 12.62
C ARG A 434 -9.94 19.01 13.75
N ASP A 435 -11.16 18.54 13.54
CA ASP A 435 -12.18 18.47 14.57
C ASP A 435 -12.26 17.05 15.12
N GLU A 436 -12.05 16.90 16.43
CA GLU A 436 -12.28 15.68 17.17
C GLU A 436 -13.66 15.78 17.83
N THR A 437 -14.69 15.32 17.14
CA THR A 437 -15.99 15.14 17.79
C THR A 437 -15.92 13.92 18.67
N GLY A 438 -15.81 14.12 19.99
CA GLY A 438 -15.96 13.06 20.98
C GLY A 438 -17.34 12.43 20.81
N ALA A 439 -17.38 11.10 20.79
CA ALA A 439 -18.63 10.36 20.97
C ALA A 439 -19.06 10.49 22.45
N ASP A 440 -19.57 11.67 22.83
CA ASP A 440 -20.35 11.87 24.04
C ASP A 440 -21.75 12.29 23.64
N THR A 441 -22.68 11.50 24.08
CA THR A 441 -24.13 11.59 24.10
C THR A 441 -24.85 10.67 23.14
N GLU A 442 -25.08 9.41 23.60
CA GLU A 442 -26.46 8.92 23.68
C GLU A 442 -26.58 8.01 24.90
N SER A 443 -27.35 8.51 25.86
CA SER A 443 -27.85 7.85 27.06
C SER A 443 -28.90 6.79 26.75
#